data_65aec19fc16a6b516f95964fb6a97755
#
_entry.id   65aec19fc16a6b516f95964fb6a97755
#
_cell.length_a   1.000
_cell.length_b   1.000
_cell.length_c   1.000
_cell.angle_alpha   90.00
_cell.angle_beta   90.00
_cell.angle_gamma   90.00
#
_symmetry.space_group_name_H-M   'P 1'
#
loop_
_entity.id
_entity.type
_entity.pdbx_description
1 polymer ?
#
loop_
_entity_poly.entity_id
_entity_poly.type
_entity_poly.pdbx_seq_one_letter_code
_entity_poly.pdbx_strand_id
1 'polypeptide(L)'
;METPLDHFFNDRIDPENFNALTRGPLAVHLKVYAQELYDQGYAVQTAQLQLRMLGNFNRWLQSNCLIADEIDSSTVERYRRFRIKAGKLRTGDTAALARMLRILRPSQVAMPSSPPIACQTILWEFQHYLRQERGLAERSITCYTPVVRAFLAECFPTEIPDFHQLCASDIAGFVKRQAERITAKYVTLVGTALRSFLRHLLHRGAIRTDLAACVPAIATWSLSSVPKFLPAEQIQRVLDSCDRDTATGKRNYAILLLLARLGLRGGEVAALRLDDIDWEAGLITIRGKGKRVVQMPLPVEVGTAIADYLRQARPDCSSRSVFIRRKAPLVGFANSIAICSLVDRALEKAGVESIHRGAHLFRHSLATQMLKQGASLCEIGDLLRHRRPDTTAIYAKVDIVSLRSIALPWPGGDR
;
A
#
# COMPACT_ATOMS: atom_id res chain seq x y z
N MET A 1 -39.98 -2.72 0.94
CA MET A 1 -38.51 -2.71 1.16
C MET A 1 -38.05 -1.28 0.86
N GLU A 2 -37.54 -0.60 1.88
CA GLU A 2 -36.92 0.73 1.69
C GLU A 2 -35.77 0.62 0.70
N THR A 3 -35.73 1.51 -0.28
CA THR A 3 -34.60 1.56 -1.19
C THR A 3 -33.38 2.19 -0.48
N PRO A 4 -32.14 1.89 -0.85
CA PRO A 4 -30.97 2.55 -0.27
C PRO A 4 -30.98 4.07 -0.42
N LEU A 5 -31.67 4.60 -1.43
CA LEU A 5 -31.87 6.04 -1.57
C LEU A 5 -32.78 6.58 -0.47
N ASP A 6 -33.86 5.85 -0.13
CA ASP A 6 -34.76 6.22 0.95
C ASP A 6 -34.04 6.20 2.30
N HIS A 7 -33.19 5.19 2.53
CA HIS A 7 -32.35 5.10 3.72
C HIS A 7 -31.44 6.33 3.92
N PHE A 8 -30.85 6.84 2.84
CA PHE A 8 -29.95 7.99 2.96
C PHE A 8 -30.69 9.33 3.05
N PHE A 9 -31.91 9.45 2.54
CA PHE A 9 -32.59 10.75 2.43
C PHE A 9 -33.84 10.89 3.30
N ASN A 10 -34.41 9.81 3.85
CA ASN A 10 -35.54 9.83 4.80
C ASN A 10 -36.58 10.90 4.47
N ASP A 11 -37.19 10.88 3.29
CA ASP A 11 -38.24 11.84 2.78
C ASP A 11 -37.84 13.32 2.88
N ARG A 12 -36.62 13.68 3.16
CA ARG A 12 -36.10 15.05 3.28
C ARG A 12 -35.27 15.50 2.08
N ILE A 13 -35.51 14.92 0.93
CA ILE A 13 -34.80 15.34 -0.27
C ILE A 13 -35.63 16.42 -0.98
N ASP A 14 -34.96 17.51 -1.33
CA ASP A 14 -35.55 18.53 -2.21
C ASP A 14 -35.97 17.88 -3.55
N PRO A 15 -37.20 18.18 -4.08
CA PRO A 15 -37.70 17.59 -5.33
C PRO A 15 -36.77 17.69 -6.52
N GLU A 16 -36.00 18.79 -6.65
CA GLU A 16 -34.99 18.93 -7.72
C GLU A 16 -33.83 17.95 -7.57
N ASN A 17 -33.36 17.72 -6.35
CA ASN A 17 -32.31 16.76 -6.09
C ASN A 17 -32.81 15.33 -6.25
N PHE A 18 -34.03 15.03 -5.88
CA PHE A 18 -34.65 13.72 -6.11
C PHE A 18 -34.78 13.42 -7.61
N ASN A 19 -35.26 14.36 -8.38
CA ASN A 19 -35.32 14.23 -9.84
C ASN A 19 -33.96 14.02 -10.46
N ALA A 20 -32.92 14.70 -9.97
CA ALA A 20 -31.54 14.54 -10.44
C ALA A 20 -30.96 13.17 -10.12
N LEU A 21 -31.47 12.45 -9.13
CA LEU A 21 -31.04 11.10 -8.75
C LEU A 21 -31.87 10.01 -9.44
N THR A 22 -33.10 10.28 -9.79
CA THR A 22 -34.06 9.28 -10.29
C THR A 22 -34.35 9.37 -11.79
N ARG A 23 -33.96 10.47 -12.43
CA ARG A 23 -34.15 10.71 -13.87
C ARG A 23 -32.83 11.05 -14.55
N GLY A 24 -32.73 10.76 -15.85
CA GLY A 24 -31.56 11.07 -16.68
C GLY A 24 -30.58 9.90 -16.85
N PRO A 25 -29.45 10.14 -17.55
CA PRO A 25 -28.57 9.07 -18.02
C PRO A 25 -27.98 8.21 -16.91
N LEU A 26 -27.81 8.73 -15.70
CA LEU A 26 -27.25 7.98 -14.58
C LEU A 26 -28.27 7.36 -13.62
N ALA A 27 -29.58 7.53 -13.83
CA ALA A 27 -30.64 7.16 -12.88
C ALA A 27 -30.52 5.70 -12.37
N VAL A 28 -30.33 4.74 -13.27
CA VAL A 28 -30.18 3.32 -12.93
C VAL A 28 -28.89 3.08 -12.15
N HIS A 29 -27.80 3.69 -12.59
CA HIS A 29 -26.46 3.53 -11.99
C HIS A 29 -26.35 4.23 -10.63
N LEU A 30 -27.12 5.29 -10.38
CA LEU A 30 -27.20 5.98 -9.09
C LEU A 30 -27.87 5.11 -8.01
N LYS A 31 -28.83 4.26 -8.40
CA LYS A 31 -29.39 3.25 -7.48
C LYS A 31 -28.36 2.22 -7.08
N VAL A 32 -27.59 1.71 -8.05
CA VAL A 32 -26.47 0.77 -7.80
C VAL A 32 -25.40 1.43 -6.92
N TYR A 33 -25.09 2.69 -7.21
CA TYR A 33 -24.13 3.47 -6.41
C TYR A 33 -24.61 3.65 -4.97
N ALA A 34 -25.88 3.96 -4.74
CA ALA A 34 -26.44 4.10 -3.40
C ALA A 34 -26.42 2.77 -2.65
N GLN A 35 -26.72 1.64 -3.32
CA GLN A 35 -26.60 0.31 -2.75
C GLN A 35 -25.14 0.01 -2.35
N GLU A 36 -24.17 0.30 -3.21
CA GLU A 36 -22.76 0.11 -2.90
C GLU A 36 -22.31 0.94 -1.69
N LEU A 37 -22.79 2.18 -1.54
CA LEU A 37 -22.51 3.00 -0.36
C LEU A 37 -23.10 2.40 0.92
N TYR A 38 -24.30 1.87 0.84
CA TYR A 38 -25.00 1.23 1.95
C TYR A 38 -24.23 -0.02 2.40
N ASP A 39 -23.93 -0.93 1.47
CA ASP A 39 -23.23 -2.19 1.73
C ASP A 39 -21.80 -1.97 2.29
N GLN A 40 -21.17 -0.87 1.89
CA GLN A 40 -19.84 -0.49 2.37
C GLN A 40 -19.86 0.31 3.67
N GLY A 41 -21.03 0.56 4.26
CA GLY A 41 -21.19 1.20 5.56
C GLY A 41 -20.85 2.70 5.57
N TYR A 42 -21.17 3.42 4.50
CA TYR A 42 -20.96 4.88 4.46
C TYR A 42 -21.92 5.60 5.41
N ALA A 43 -21.38 6.55 6.21
CA ALA A 43 -22.21 7.42 7.03
C ALA A 43 -23.20 8.22 6.14
N VAL A 44 -24.43 8.36 6.61
CA VAL A 44 -25.54 9.02 5.88
C VAL A 44 -25.12 10.37 5.28
N GLN A 45 -24.49 11.24 6.09
CA GLN A 45 -24.02 12.55 5.59
C GLN A 45 -23.02 12.44 4.45
N THR A 46 -22.09 11.47 4.51
CA THR A 46 -21.08 11.28 3.47
C THR A 46 -21.71 10.74 2.20
N ALA A 47 -22.66 9.80 2.32
CA ALA A 47 -23.41 9.25 1.21
C ALA A 47 -24.26 10.34 0.52
N GLN A 48 -24.99 11.15 1.30
CA GLN A 48 -25.74 12.29 0.79
C GLN A 48 -24.90 13.28 -0.01
N LEU A 49 -23.69 13.62 0.50
CA LEU A 49 -22.79 14.54 -0.21
C LEU A 49 -22.34 13.97 -1.55
N GLN A 50 -22.01 12.67 -1.61
CA GLN A 50 -21.61 12.01 -2.85
C GLN A 50 -22.77 11.90 -3.83
N LEU A 51 -23.94 11.49 -3.36
CA LEU A 51 -25.14 11.36 -4.20
C LEU A 51 -25.60 12.72 -4.75
N ARG A 52 -25.62 13.78 -3.95
CA ARG A 52 -25.92 15.15 -4.43
C ARG A 52 -24.90 15.61 -5.49
N MET A 53 -23.62 15.32 -5.30
CA MET A 53 -22.60 15.66 -6.29
C MET A 53 -22.83 14.90 -7.60
N LEU A 54 -23.16 13.60 -7.52
CA LEU A 54 -23.47 12.78 -8.70
C LEU A 54 -24.80 13.18 -9.36
N GLY A 55 -25.79 13.63 -8.61
CA GLY A 55 -27.00 14.26 -9.14
C GLY A 55 -26.70 15.52 -9.96
N ASN A 56 -25.75 16.36 -9.48
CA ASN A 56 -25.26 17.49 -10.25
C ASN A 56 -24.50 17.05 -11.53
N PHE A 57 -23.74 15.96 -11.45
CA PHE A 57 -23.08 15.38 -12.61
C PHE A 57 -24.10 14.87 -13.63
N ASN A 58 -25.15 14.20 -13.17
CA ASN A 58 -26.24 13.71 -14.01
C ASN A 58 -26.97 14.86 -14.75
N ARG A 59 -27.26 15.97 -14.04
CA ARG A 59 -27.81 17.18 -14.67
C ARG A 59 -26.88 17.80 -15.71
N TRP A 60 -25.60 17.85 -15.41
CA TRP A 60 -24.61 18.36 -16.35
C TRP A 60 -24.48 17.47 -17.60
N LEU A 61 -24.60 16.15 -17.47
CA LEU A 61 -24.64 15.22 -18.61
C LEU A 61 -25.90 15.49 -19.48
N GLN A 62 -27.07 15.65 -18.87
CA GLN A 62 -28.28 15.99 -19.58
C GLN A 62 -28.15 17.30 -20.36
N SER A 63 -27.58 18.34 -19.73
CA SER A 63 -27.36 19.64 -20.38
C SER A 63 -26.37 19.59 -21.53
N ASN A 64 -25.52 18.55 -21.59
CA ASN A 64 -24.58 18.31 -22.66
C ASN A 64 -25.00 17.18 -23.61
N CYS A 65 -26.27 16.71 -23.51
CA CYS A 65 -26.86 15.65 -24.33
C CYS A 65 -26.04 14.33 -24.36
N LEU A 66 -25.39 13.97 -23.24
CA LEU A 66 -24.57 12.78 -23.11
C LEU A 66 -25.37 11.63 -22.49
N ILE A 67 -25.24 10.43 -23.04
CA ILE A 67 -25.84 9.19 -22.53
C ILE A 67 -24.84 8.39 -21.71
N ALA A 68 -25.32 7.42 -20.89
CA ALA A 68 -24.50 6.64 -19.98
C ALA A 68 -23.35 5.90 -20.68
N ASP A 69 -23.60 5.37 -21.88
CA ASP A 69 -22.62 4.59 -22.66
C ASP A 69 -21.48 5.45 -23.25
N GLU A 70 -21.65 6.76 -23.29
CA GLU A 70 -20.65 7.71 -23.80
C GLU A 70 -19.73 8.25 -22.68
N ILE A 71 -20.07 7.96 -21.42
CA ILE A 71 -19.32 8.49 -20.29
C ILE A 71 -18.01 7.71 -20.14
N ASP A 72 -16.91 8.41 -20.34
CA ASP A 72 -15.56 7.91 -20.18
C ASP A 72 -14.73 8.77 -19.23
N SER A 73 -13.44 8.46 -19.09
CA SER A 73 -12.52 9.23 -18.26
C SER A 73 -12.38 10.69 -18.73
N SER A 74 -12.52 10.94 -20.03
CA SER A 74 -12.43 12.31 -20.59
C SER A 74 -13.66 13.15 -20.21
N THR A 75 -14.84 12.54 -20.22
CA THR A 75 -16.09 13.16 -19.79
C THR A 75 -16.07 13.51 -18.31
N VAL A 76 -15.56 12.60 -17.47
CA VAL A 76 -15.35 12.85 -16.05
C VAL A 76 -14.36 14.00 -15.81
N GLU A 77 -13.26 14.04 -16.57
CA GLU A 77 -12.26 15.13 -16.45
C GLU A 77 -12.82 16.49 -16.93
N ARG A 78 -13.65 16.51 -17.98
CA ARG A 78 -14.38 17.72 -18.43
C ARG A 78 -15.29 18.26 -17.32
N TYR A 79 -16.08 17.39 -16.67
CA TYR A 79 -16.91 17.77 -15.55
C TYR A 79 -16.09 18.25 -14.35
N ARG A 80 -14.97 17.59 -14.05
CA ARG A 80 -14.07 17.97 -12.97
C ARG A 80 -13.50 19.38 -13.20
N ARG A 81 -13.05 19.69 -14.42
CA ARG A 81 -12.60 21.05 -14.80
C ARG A 81 -13.68 22.09 -14.68
N PHE A 82 -14.90 21.74 -15.09
CA PHE A 82 -16.08 22.60 -14.89
C PHE A 82 -16.30 22.91 -13.40
N ARG A 83 -16.24 21.90 -12.53
CA ARG A 83 -16.36 22.07 -11.08
C ARG A 83 -15.25 22.91 -10.46
N ILE A 84 -14.02 22.76 -10.93
CA ILE A 84 -12.85 23.56 -10.49
C ILE A 84 -13.09 25.03 -10.84
N LYS A 85 -13.46 25.34 -12.10
CA LYS A 85 -13.74 26.71 -12.51
C LYS A 85 -14.88 27.37 -11.72
N ALA A 86 -15.87 26.58 -11.29
CA ALA A 86 -16.97 27.05 -10.45
C ALA A 86 -16.62 27.12 -8.95
N GLY A 87 -15.39 26.79 -8.52
CA GLY A 87 -14.99 26.75 -7.10
C GLY A 87 -15.75 25.71 -6.26
N LYS A 88 -16.35 24.69 -6.88
CA LYS A 88 -17.27 23.73 -6.23
C LYS A 88 -16.69 22.33 -6.07
N LEU A 89 -15.42 22.08 -6.43
CA LEU A 89 -14.78 20.77 -6.25
C LEU A 89 -14.41 20.55 -4.79
N ARG A 90 -14.85 19.43 -4.21
CA ARG A 90 -14.58 19.05 -2.81
C ARG A 90 -13.63 17.86 -2.75
N THR A 91 -12.94 17.71 -1.60
CA THR A 91 -12.20 16.49 -1.29
C THR A 91 -13.16 15.30 -1.28
N GLY A 92 -12.90 14.29 -2.11
CA GLY A 92 -13.77 13.11 -2.25
C GLY A 92 -14.59 13.08 -3.55
N ASP A 93 -14.86 14.21 -4.20
CA ASP A 93 -15.61 14.25 -5.48
C ASP A 93 -14.92 13.41 -6.56
N THR A 94 -13.60 13.49 -6.64
CA THR A 94 -12.80 12.70 -7.59
C THR A 94 -12.95 11.19 -7.34
N ALA A 95 -12.97 10.76 -6.07
CA ALA A 95 -13.16 9.36 -5.71
C ALA A 95 -14.59 8.87 -6.01
N ALA A 96 -15.59 9.73 -5.80
CA ALA A 96 -16.99 9.42 -6.13
C ALA A 96 -17.21 9.29 -7.64
N LEU A 97 -16.64 10.19 -8.45
CA LEU A 97 -16.68 10.12 -9.91
C LEU A 97 -15.95 8.87 -10.44
N ALA A 98 -14.76 8.53 -9.88
CA ALA A 98 -14.04 7.32 -10.26
C ALA A 98 -14.82 6.03 -9.93
N ARG A 99 -15.54 6.01 -8.79
CA ARG A 99 -16.42 4.90 -8.42
C ARG A 99 -17.60 4.80 -9.39
N MET A 100 -18.25 5.90 -9.74
CA MET A 100 -19.34 5.92 -10.71
C MET A 100 -18.88 5.40 -12.07
N LEU A 101 -17.71 5.80 -12.55
CA LEU A 101 -17.14 5.32 -13.80
C LEU A 101 -16.91 3.79 -13.78
N ARG A 102 -16.48 3.22 -12.64
CA ARG A 102 -16.34 1.78 -12.47
C ARG A 102 -17.69 1.04 -12.52
N ILE A 103 -18.76 1.64 -12.00
CA ILE A 103 -20.11 1.06 -12.07
C ILE A 103 -20.64 1.09 -13.50
N LEU A 104 -20.37 2.18 -14.23
CA LEU A 104 -20.77 2.32 -15.63
C LEU A 104 -20.04 1.33 -16.54
N ARG A 105 -18.79 0.98 -16.24
CA ARG A 105 -17.92 0.16 -17.09
C ARG A 105 -17.21 -0.94 -16.31
N PRO A 106 -17.91 -1.97 -15.84
CA PRO A 106 -17.32 -3.04 -15.03
C PRO A 106 -16.27 -3.87 -15.78
N SER A 107 -16.36 -3.96 -17.11
CA SER A 107 -15.46 -4.76 -17.97
C SER A 107 -14.27 -3.99 -18.54
N GLN A 108 -14.23 -2.67 -18.40
CA GLN A 108 -13.10 -1.87 -18.83
C GLN A 108 -12.17 -1.60 -17.64
N VAL A 109 -11.17 -2.43 -17.44
CA VAL A 109 -9.92 -2.00 -16.82
C VAL A 109 -9.51 -0.74 -17.60
N ALA A 110 -9.48 0.40 -16.91
CA ALA A 110 -9.35 1.73 -17.47
C ALA A 110 -8.24 1.82 -18.53
N MET A 111 -8.63 1.71 -19.78
CA MET A 111 -7.84 2.28 -20.87
C MET A 111 -8.06 3.78 -20.80
N PRO A 112 -7.02 4.60 -20.73
CA PRO A 112 -7.19 6.05 -20.83
C PRO A 112 -7.82 6.38 -22.16
N SER A 113 -8.94 7.09 -22.14
CA SER A 113 -9.75 7.48 -23.30
C SER A 113 -9.16 8.66 -24.11
N SER A 114 -7.96 9.07 -23.85
CA SER A 114 -7.13 9.87 -24.78
C SER A 114 -6.24 8.90 -25.57
N PRO A 115 -5.93 9.16 -26.85
CA PRO A 115 -4.90 8.41 -27.53
C PRO A 115 -3.67 8.41 -26.63
N PRO A 116 -3.10 7.24 -26.31
CA PRO A 116 -1.99 7.20 -25.39
C PRO A 116 -0.86 8.02 -26.00
N ILE A 117 -0.40 9.05 -25.29
CA ILE A 117 0.89 9.65 -25.57
C ILE A 117 1.86 8.46 -25.69
N ALA A 118 2.71 8.44 -26.70
CA ALA A 118 3.57 7.29 -27.02
C ALA A 118 4.29 6.72 -25.78
N CYS A 119 4.70 7.59 -24.85
CA CYS A 119 5.26 7.20 -23.56
C CYS A 119 4.29 6.43 -22.66
N GLN A 120 2.97 6.64 -22.76
CA GLN A 120 1.98 5.90 -21.94
C GLN A 120 1.80 4.47 -22.46
N THR A 121 1.83 4.29 -23.77
CA THR A 121 1.81 2.95 -24.40
C THR A 121 3.02 2.13 -23.98
N ILE A 122 4.23 2.74 -24.06
CA ILE A 122 5.48 2.10 -23.64
C ILE A 122 5.43 1.71 -22.15
N LEU A 123 4.93 2.60 -21.29
CA LEU A 123 4.77 2.30 -19.86
C LEU A 123 3.77 1.17 -19.60
N TRP A 124 2.68 1.14 -20.35
CA TRP A 124 1.67 0.08 -20.25
C TRP A 124 2.25 -1.27 -20.68
N GLU A 125 2.96 -1.32 -21.80
CA GLU A 125 3.63 -2.53 -22.29
C GLU A 125 4.68 -3.04 -21.29
N PHE A 126 5.46 -2.13 -20.72
CA PHE A 126 6.42 -2.49 -19.68
C PHE A 126 5.75 -3.03 -18.42
N GLN A 127 4.65 -2.41 -17.97
CA GLN A 127 3.89 -2.92 -16.83
C GLN A 127 3.30 -4.31 -17.12
N HIS A 128 2.80 -4.52 -18.34
CA HIS A 128 2.29 -5.83 -18.78
C HIS A 128 3.40 -6.89 -18.76
N TYR A 129 4.56 -6.59 -19.32
CA TYR A 129 5.76 -7.43 -19.26
C TYR A 129 6.15 -7.78 -17.82
N LEU A 130 6.20 -6.81 -16.92
CA LEU A 130 6.53 -7.04 -15.53
C LEU A 130 5.53 -7.97 -14.82
N ARG A 131 4.25 -7.84 -15.17
CA ARG A 131 3.15 -8.61 -14.57
C ARG A 131 3.08 -10.02 -15.12
N GLN A 132 3.03 -10.16 -16.43
CA GLN A 132 2.76 -11.42 -17.10
C GLN A 132 4.02 -12.28 -17.30
N GLU A 133 5.10 -11.69 -17.78
CA GLU A 133 6.30 -12.44 -18.12
C GLU A 133 7.28 -12.55 -16.95
N ARG A 134 7.41 -11.49 -16.13
CA ARG A 134 8.32 -11.50 -14.97
C ARG A 134 7.64 -11.88 -13.66
N GLY A 135 6.33 -11.97 -13.60
CA GLY A 135 5.57 -12.35 -12.42
C GLY A 135 5.81 -11.42 -11.20
N LEU A 136 6.12 -10.13 -11.43
CA LEU A 136 6.39 -9.20 -10.35
C LEU A 136 5.11 -8.84 -9.60
N ALA A 137 5.24 -8.66 -8.28
CA ALA A 137 4.14 -8.15 -7.45
C ALA A 137 3.79 -6.70 -7.85
N GLU A 138 2.50 -6.35 -7.81
CA GLU A 138 1.97 -5.02 -8.15
C GLU A 138 2.71 -3.87 -7.45
N ARG A 139 3.15 -4.08 -6.20
CA ARG A 139 3.95 -3.09 -5.48
C ARG A 139 5.28 -2.79 -6.17
N SER A 140 5.94 -3.78 -6.73
CA SER A 140 7.20 -3.58 -7.49
C SER A 140 6.94 -2.81 -8.77
N ILE A 141 5.85 -3.16 -9.48
CA ILE A 141 5.42 -2.46 -10.70
C ILE A 141 5.11 -0.98 -10.39
N THR A 142 4.36 -0.72 -9.32
CA THR A 142 4.05 0.64 -8.84
C THR A 142 5.31 1.43 -8.48
N CYS A 143 6.36 0.78 -7.98
CA CYS A 143 7.64 1.45 -7.68
C CYS A 143 8.49 1.70 -8.92
N TYR A 144 8.46 0.82 -9.92
CA TYR A 144 9.29 0.93 -11.12
C TYR A 144 8.72 1.93 -12.14
N THR A 145 7.40 1.95 -12.30
CA THR A 145 6.72 2.80 -13.30
C THR A 145 7.06 4.29 -13.19
N PRO A 146 7.09 4.93 -12.01
CA PRO A 146 7.47 6.34 -11.89
C PRO A 146 8.92 6.61 -12.34
N VAL A 147 9.83 5.67 -12.07
CA VAL A 147 11.24 5.79 -12.47
C VAL A 147 11.35 5.78 -13.99
N VAL A 148 10.72 4.80 -14.63
CA VAL A 148 10.75 4.69 -16.10
C VAL A 148 10.06 5.89 -16.75
N ARG A 149 8.94 6.36 -16.18
CA ARG A 149 8.27 7.57 -16.65
C ARG A 149 9.19 8.80 -16.60
N ALA A 150 9.91 8.98 -15.48
CA ALA A 150 10.84 10.09 -15.33
C ALA A 150 12.01 9.99 -16.32
N PHE A 151 12.53 8.78 -16.56
CA PHE A 151 13.58 8.52 -17.55
C PHE A 151 13.11 8.85 -18.97
N LEU A 152 11.93 8.37 -19.36
CA LEU A 152 11.35 8.66 -20.68
C LEU A 152 11.10 10.16 -20.87
N ALA A 153 10.58 10.85 -19.87
CA ALA A 153 10.31 12.29 -19.93
C ALA A 153 11.59 13.12 -20.03
N GLU A 154 12.70 12.64 -19.49
CA GLU A 154 13.99 13.33 -19.53
C GLU A 154 14.73 13.08 -20.84
N CYS A 155 14.73 11.83 -21.34
CA CYS A 155 15.42 11.48 -22.58
C CYS A 155 14.62 11.86 -23.84
N PHE A 156 13.28 11.87 -23.76
CA PHE A 156 12.38 12.11 -24.89
C PHE A 156 11.28 13.11 -24.52
N PRO A 157 11.61 14.40 -24.29
CA PRO A 157 10.67 15.38 -23.73
C PRO A 157 9.53 15.76 -24.68
N THR A 158 9.70 15.67 -25.98
CA THR A 158 8.77 16.23 -27.00
C THR A 158 8.32 15.24 -28.06
N GLU A 159 8.95 14.07 -28.20
CA GLU A 159 8.78 13.19 -29.35
C GLU A 159 8.36 11.75 -28.97
N ILE A 160 7.96 11.00 -29.98
CA ILE A 160 7.83 9.56 -29.88
C ILE A 160 9.24 9.00 -29.60
N PRO A 161 9.45 8.22 -28.52
CA PRO A 161 10.78 7.74 -28.17
C PRO A 161 11.42 6.91 -29.28
N ASP A 162 12.51 7.41 -29.86
CA ASP A 162 13.39 6.63 -30.73
C ASP A 162 14.51 6.00 -29.90
N PHE A 163 14.30 4.77 -29.50
CA PHE A 163 15.27 4.06 -28.66
C PHE A 163 16.56 3.69 -29.35
N HIS A 164 16.65 3.82 -30.70
CA HIS A 164 17.91 3.59 -31.42
C HIS A 164 18.95 4.66 -31.14
N GLN A 165 18.51 5.85 -30.73
CA GLN A 165 19.39 6.95 -30.33
C GLN A 165 19.87 6.85 -28.87
N LEU A 166 19.27 5.97 -28.08
CA LEU A 166 19.61 5.83 -26.66
C LEU A 166 21.03 5.27 -26.48
N CYS A 167 21.84 5.97 -25.71
CA CYS A 167 23.23 5.59 -25.47
C CYS A 167 23.56 5.45 -23.97
N ALA A 168 24.73 4.92 -23.68
CA ALA A 168 25.19 4.68 -22.32
C ALA A 168 25.31 5.97 -21.48
N SER A 169 25.66 7.09 -22.11
CA SER A 169 25.79 8.40 -21.45
C SER A 169 24.45 8.92 -20.93
N ASP A 170 23.34 8.68 -21.64
CA ASP A 170 22.00 9.09 -21.22
C ASP A 170 21.59 8.37 -19.94
N ILE A 171 21.85 7.06 -19.90
CA ILE A 171 21.55 6.19 -18.76
C ILE A 171 22.40 6.60 -17.56
N ALA A 172 23.71 6.72 -17.72
CA ALA A 172 24.62 7.10 -16.64
C ALA A 172 24.31 8.52 -16.14
N GLY A 173 24.04 9.47 -17.05
CA GLY A 173 23.66 10.83 -16.75
C GLY A 173 22.37 10.91 -15.93
N PHE A 174 21.33 10.18 -16.33
CA PHE A 174 20.08 10.10 -15.57
C PHE A 174 20.30 9.58 -14.15
N VAL A 175 21.00 8.44 -14.00
CA VAL A 175 21.27 7.85 -12.67
C VAL A 175 22.08 8.81 -11.80
N LYS A 176 23.07 9.53 -12.36
CA LYS A 176 23.87 10.52 -11.63
C LYS A 176 22.99 11.67 -11.13
N ARG A 177 22.16 12.27 -11.99
CA ARG A 177 21.23 13.35 -11.58
C ARG A 177 20.23 12.89 -10.51
N GLN A 178 19.76 11.64 -10.58
CA GLN A 178 18.91 11.09 -9.53
C GLN A 178 19.70 10.91 -8.21
N ALA A 179 20.96 10.48 -8.27
CA ALA A 179 21.78 10.27 -7.07
C ALA A 179 22.05 11.57 -6.29
N GLU A 180 22.05 12.72 -6.96
CA GLU A 180 22.20 14.04 -6.32
C GLU A 180 20.95 14.47 -5.52
N ARG A 181 19.78 13.90 -5.83
CA ARG A 181 18.48 14.36 -5.29
C ARG A 181 17.86 13.41 -4.27
N ILE A 182 18.26 12.14 -4.27
CA ILE A 182 17.60 11.09 -3.50
C ILE A 182 18.62 10.23 -2.76
N THR A 183 18.13 9.46 -1.76
CA THR A 183 18.98 8.58 -0.95
C THR A 183 19.58 7.44 -1.78
N ALA A 184 20.79 6.96 -1.41
CA ALA A 184 21.47 5.85 -2.08
C ALA A 184 20.59 4.58 -2.21
N LYS A 185 19.76 4.31 -1.20
CA LYS A 185 18.80 3.20 -1.24
C LYS A 185 17.76 3.37 -2.36
N TYR A 186 17.29 4.58 -2.61
CA TYR A 186 16.34 4.85 -3.68
C TYR A 186 17.04 4.86 -5.05
N VAL A 187 18.27 5.30 -5.14
CA VAL A 187 19.08 5.20 -6.38
C VAL A 187 19.29 3.75 -6.78
N THR A 188 19.45 2.83 -5.81
CA THR A 188 19.49 1.37 -6.09
C THR A 188 18.17 0.88 -6.71
N LEU A 189 17.04 1.38 -6.25
CA LEU A 189 15.73 1.09 -6.87
C LEU A 189 15.67 1.63 -8.30
N VAL A 190 16.15 2.86 -8.52
CA VAL A 190 16.23 3.48 -9.86
C VAL A 190 17.04 2.59 -10.80
N GLY A 191 18.24 2.17 -10.40
CA GLY A 191 19.09 1.27 -11.19
C GLY A 191 18.40 -0.07 -11.49
N THR A 192 17.68 -0.64 -10.53
CA THR A 192 16.95 -1.90 -10.72
C THR A 192 15.79 -1.75 -11.71
N ALA A 193 15.02 -0.66 -11.60
CA ALA A 193 13.91 -0.35 -12.51
C ALA A 193 14.41 -0.12 -13.94
N LEU A 194 15.49 0.67 -14.11
CA LEU A 194 16.10 0.93 -15.41
C LEU A 194 16.64 -0.34 -16.05
N ARG A 195 17.40 -1.18 -15.34
CA ARG A 195 17.87 -2.46 -15.86
C ARG A 195 16.72 -3.34 -16.33
N SER A 196 15.63 -3.36 -15.58
CA SER A 196 14.44 -4.13 -15.97
C SER A 196 13.80 -3.57 -17.23
N PHE A 197 13.73 -2.25 -17.39
CA PHE A 197 13.17 -1.58 -18.56
C PHE A 197 14.05 -1.78 -19.79
N LEU A 198 15.35 -1.55 -19.68
CA LEU A 198 16.30 -1.72 -20.79
C LEU A 198 16.34 -3.17 -21.30
N ARG A 199 16.26 -4.17 -20.40
CA ARG A 199 16.11 -5.57 -20.80
C ARG A 199 14.80 -5.84 -21.52
N HIS A 200 13.70 -5.19 -21.11
CA HIS A 200 12.44 -5.26 -21.84
C HIS A 200 12.58 -4.70 -23.26
N LEU A 201 13.21 -3.52 -23.41
CA LEU A 201 13.45 -2.93 -24.74
C LEU A 201 14.32 -3.83 -25.63
N LEU A 202 15.37 -4.43 -25.06
CA LEU A 202 16.22 -5.38 -25.77
C LEU A 202 15.43 -6.61 -26.21
N HIS A 203 14.63 -7.19 -25.33
CA HIS A 203 13.78 -8.35 -25.61
C HIS A 203 12.76 -8.06 -26.74
N ARG A 204 12.24 -6.82 -26.78
CA ARG A 204 11.32 -6.35 -27.83
C ARG A 204 12.03 -5.96 -29.13
N GLY A 205 13.36 -5.99 -29.17
CA GLY A 205 14.15 -5.55 -30.34
C GLY A 205 14.15 -4.03 -30.56
N ALA A 206 13.65 -3.24 -29.58
CA ALA A 206 13.62 -1.78 -29.65
C ALA A 206 15.02 -1.16 -29.49
N ILE A 207 15.95 -1.88 -28.88
CA ILE A 207 17.40 -1.58 -28.83
C ILE A 207 18.19 -2.80 -29.29
N ARG A 208 19.37 -2.58 -29.85
CA ARG A 208 20.21 -3.66 -30.41
C ARG A 208 21.31 -4.13 -29.46
N THR A 209 21.67 -3.30 -28.48
CA THR A 209 22.75 -3.57 -27.52
C THR A 209 22.21 -3.66 -26.08
N ASP A 210 22.83 -4.46 -25.22
CA ASP A 210 22.46 -4.56 -23.81
C ASP A 210 22.88 -3.32 -23.04
N LEU A 211 22.09 -2.27 -23.13
CA LEU A 211 22.27 -1.04 -22.36
C LEU A 211 21.99 -1.22 -20.85
N ALA A 212 21.39 -2.35 -20.42
CA ALA A 212 21.20 -2.61 -18.99
C ALA A 212 22.53 -2.82 -18.25
N ALA A 213 23.58 -3.25 -18.95
CA ALA A 213 24.93 -3.35 -18.40
C ALA A 213 25.55 -1.96 -18.11
N CYS A 214 25.14 -0.93 -18.84
CA CYS A 214 25.63 0.45 -18.64
C CYS A 214 25.04 1.15 -17.41
N VAL A 215 24.00 0.58 -16.77
CA VAL A 215 23.42 1.17 -15.55
C VAL A 215 24.44 1.07 -14.41
N PRO A 216 24.92 2.19 -13.84
CA PRO A 216 25.93 2.17 -12.79
C PRO A 216 25.55 1.29 -11.61
N ALA A 217 26.50 0.54 -11.08
CA ALA A 217 26.36 -0.17 -9.81
C ALA A 217 26.49 0.86 -8.67
N ILE A 218 25.49 0.93 -7.82
CA ILE A 218 25.53 1.80 -6.65
C ILE A 218 26.04 0.99 -5.47
N ALA A 219 27.19 1.39 -4.94
CA ALA A 219 27.75 0.76 -3.77
C ALA A 219 26.78 0.94 -2.58
N THR A 220 26.16 -0.15 -2.18
CA THR A 220 25.38 -0.22 -0.96
C THR A 220 26.05 -1.22 -0.06
N TRP A 221 26.64 -0.72 1.02
CA TRP A 221 27.25 -1.60 2.02
C TRP A 221 26.11 -2.32 2.75
N SER A 222 25.90 -3.58 2.38
CA SER A 222 25.01 -4.44 3.15
C SER A 222 25.55 -4.49 4.58
N LEU A 223 24.65 -4.40 5.56
CA LEU A 223 25.04 -4.40 6.97
C LEU A 223 25.79 -3.13 7.48
N SER A 224 25.78 -2.01 6.78
CA SER A 224 26.41 -0.76 7.26
C SER A 224 25.72 -0.17 8.50
N SER A 225 24.45 -0.48 8.73
CA SER A 225 23.70 0.02 9.89
C SER A 225 23.40 -1.08 10.91
N VAL A 226 23.39 -0.70 12.18
CA VAL A 226 22.91 -1.55 13.28
C VAL A 226 21.39 -1.59 13.23
N PRO A 227 20.72 -2.74 13.43
CA PRO A 227 19.28 -2.82 13.55
C PRO A 227 18.76 -1.87 14.61
N LYS A 228 17.78 -1.06 14.25
CA LYS A 228 17.11 -0.15 15.20
C LYS A 228 16.03 -0.96 15.92
N PHE A 229 16.05 -0.92 17.24
CA PHE A 229 15.08 -1.64 18.07
C PHE A 229 14.66 -0.77 19.25
N LEU A 230 13.51 -1.11 19.84
CA LEU A 230 13.04 -0.56 21.11
C LEU A 230 13.30 -1.57 22.22
N PRO A 231 13.68 -1.11 23.42
CA PRO A 231 13.68 -1.93 24.63
C PRO A 231 12.30 -2.54 24.90
N ALA A 232 12.24 -3.66 25.61
CA ALA A 232 11.00 -4.35 25.93
C ALA A 232 9.99 -3.46 26.68
N GLU A 233 10.48 -2.64 27.58
CA GLU A 233 9.68 -1.68 28.36
C GLU A 233 9.01 -0.62 27.48
N GLN A 234 9.72 -0.17 26.43
CA GLN A 234 9.13 0.78 25.47
C GLN A 234 8.08 0.12 24.59
N ILE A 235 8.29 -1.13 24.16
CA ILE A 235 7.27 -1.92 23.46
C ILE A 235 6.03 -2.07 24.33
N GLN A 236 6.20 -2.41 25.62
CA GLN A 236 5.09 -2.54 26.55
C GLN A 236 4.35 -1.22 26.73
N ARG A 237 5.05 -0.09 26.89
CA ARG A 237 4.41 1.24 26.96
C ARG A 237 3.57 1.55 25.73
N VAL A 238 4.02 1.16 24.53
CA VAL A 238 3.25 1.33 23.28
C VAL A 238 1.99 0.46 23.31
N LEU A 239 2.06 -0.78 23.79
CA LEU A 239 0.90 -1.65 23.95
C LEU A 239 -0.09 -1.07 24.96
N ASP A 240 0.39 -0.60 26.10
CA ASP A 240 -0.42 -0.05 27.19
C ASP A 240 -1.08 1.30 26.82
N SER A 241 -0.50 2.03 25.86
CA SER A 241 -1.10 3.26 25.35
C SER A 241 -2.42 3.05 24.58
N CYS A 242 -2.73 1.80 24.22
CA CYS A 242 -3.98 1.47 23.54
C CYS A 242 -5.16 1.54 24.50
N ASP A 243 -6.10 2.43 24.23
CA ASP A 243 -7.37 2.50 24.95
C ASP A 243 -8.27 1.33 24.51
N ARG A 244 -8.23 0.24 25.30
CA ARG A 244 -8.97 -1.00 25.01
C ARG A 244 -10.47 -0.92 25.25
N ASP A 245 -10.98 0.17 25.76
CA ASP A 245 -12.43 0.39 25.87
C ASP A 245 -13.03 0.86 24.55
N THR A 246 -12.21 1.39 23.66
CA THR A 246 -12.63 1.81 22.32
C THR A 246 -12.43 0.72 21.27
N ALA A 247 -13.34 0.67 20.29
CA ALA A 247 -13.23 -0.25 19.15
C ALA A 247 -11.91 -0.05 18.34
N THR A 248 -11.41 1.19 18.28
CA THR A 248 -10.11 1.50 17.64
C THR A 248 -8.96 0.94 18.46
N GLY A 249 -9.00 1.11 19.78
CA GLY A 249 -7.95 0.64 20.66
C GLY A 249 -7.87 -0.87 20.70
N LYS A 250 -9.00 -1.61 20.80
CA LYS A 250 -9.02 -3.09 20.70
C LYS A 250 -8.36 -3.57 19.40
N ARG A 251 -8.75 -2.99 18.26
CA ARG A 251 -8.13 -3.32 16.97
C ARG A 251 -6.64 -3.04 16.95
N ASN A 252 -6.25 -1.85 17.37
CA ASN A 252 -4.85 -1.41 17.32
C ASN A 252 -3.98 -2.23 18.28
N TYR A 253 -4.49 -2.59 19.45
CA TYR A 253 -3.81 -3.45 20.41
C TYR A 253 -3.54 -4.84 19.81
N ALA A 254 -4.54 -5.48 19.21
CA ALA A 254 -4.37 -6.78 18.55
C ALA A 254 -3.33 -6.71 17.40
N ILE A 255 -3.35 -5.64 16.60
CA ILE A 255 -2.36 -5.42 15.56
C ILE A 255 -0.95 -5.28 16.13
N LEU A 256 -0.79 -4.47 17.17
CA LEU A 256 0.51 -4.23 17.81
C LEU A 256 1.06 -5.50 18.47
N LEU A 257 0.20 -6.32 19.09
CA LEU A 257 0.59 -7.63 19.62
C LEU A 257 1.09 -8.59 18.54
N LEU A 258 0.43 -8.67 17.40
CA LEU A 258 0.90 -9.47 16.26
C LEU A 258 2.28 -9.03 15.80
N LEU A 259 2.54 -7.72 15.77
CA LEU A 259 3.84 -7.18 15.42
C LEU A 259 4.89 -7.47 16.50
N ALA A 260 4.54 -7.34 17.79
CA ALA A 260 5.45 -7.45 18.91
C ALA A 260 5.78 -8.91 19.28
N ARG A 261 4.81 -9.81 19.24
CA ARG A 261 4.96 -11.20 19.70
C ARG A 261 5.32 -12.17 18.58
N LEU A 262 4.80 -11.94 17.37
CA LEU A 262 5.04 -12.82 16.22
C LEU A 262 5.97 -12.20 15.17
N GLY A 263 6.39 -10.96 15.35
CA GLY A 263 7.26 -10.26 14.43
C GLY A 263 6.71 -10.19 12.99
N LEU A 264 5.37 -10.12 12.83
CA LEU A 264 4.75 -10.08 11.51
C LEU A 264 5.17 -8.81 10.75
N ARG A 265 5.23 -8.90 9.42
CA ARG A 265 5.38 -7.72 8.58
C ARG A 265 4.06 -6.96 8.49
N GLY A 266 4.09 -5.64 8.41
CA GLY A 266 2.87 -4.85 8.28
C GLY A 266 1.95 -5.26 7.13
N GLY A 267 2.52 -5.79 6.04
CA GLY A 267 1.74 -6.34 4.92
C GLY A 267 1.08 -7.68 5.24
N GLU A 268 1.71 -8.52 6.06
CA GLU A 268 1.15 -9.79 6.53
C GLU A 268 -0.04 -9.54 7.45
N VAL A 269 0.08 -8.57 8.36
CA VAL A 269 -1.03 -8.15 9.24
C VAL A 269 -2.19 -7.55 8.45
N ALA A 270 -1.89 -6.70 7.47
CA ALA A 270 -2.92 -6.08 6.62
C ALA A 270 -3.69 -7.12 5.77
N ALA A 271 -3.01 -8.20 5.36
CA ALA A 271 -3.58 -9.24 4.52
C ALA A 271 -4.27 -10.38 5.29
N LEU A 272 -4.22 -10.38 6.63
CA LEU A 272 -4.74 -11.46 7.48
C LEU A 272 -6.26 -11.60 7.32
N ARG A 273 -6.71 -12.83 7.09
CA ARG A 273 -8.12 -13.17 6.90
C ARG A 273 -8.67 -13.99 8.08
N LEU A 274 -9.98 -13.99 8.24
CA LEU A 274 -10.66 -14.79 9.27
C LEU A 274 -10.34 -16.28 9.11
N ASP A 275 -10.23 -16.78 7.89
CA ASP A 275 -9.91 -18.17 7.55
C ASP A 275 -8.42 -18.53 7.82
N ASP A 276 -7.59 -17.57 8.15
CA ASP A 276 -6.17 -17.81 8.46
C ASP A 276 -5.95 -18.15 9.95
N ILE A 277 -6.99 -18.10 10.78
CA ILE A 277 -6.92 -18.39 12.22
C ILE A 277 -7.66 -19.69 12.51
N ASP A 278 -6.93 -20.69 12.93
CA ASP A 278 -7.46 -21.93 13.45
C ASP A 278 -7.50 -21.83 14.99
N TRP A 279 -8.72 -21.59 15.49
CA TRP A 279 -8.95 -21.40 16.93
C TRP A 279 -8.86 -22.69 17.73
N GLU A 280 -9.17 -23.84 17.11
CA GLU A 280 -9.13 -25.16 17.77
C GLU A 280 -7.69 -25.64 17.91
N ALA A 281 -6.91 -25.55 16.83
CA ALA A 281 -5.51 -25.93 16.83
C ALA A 281 -4.59 -24.86 17.46
N GLY A 282 -5.09 -23.64 17.70
CA GLY A 282 -4.27 -22.53 18.19
C GLY A 282 -3.20 -22.11 17.20
N LEU A 283 -3.51 -22.11 15.90
CA LEU A 283 -2.57 -21.80 14.82
C LEU A 283 -2.99 -20.57 14.03
N ILE A 284 -2.02 -19.85 13.51
CA ILE A 284 -2.23 -18.75 12.58
C ILE A 284 -1.45 -18.98 11.28
N THR A 285 -2.13 -18.84 10.15
CA THR A 285 -1.57 -18.99 8.80
C THR A 285 -1.13 -17.64 8.26
N ILE A 286 0.14 -17.50 7.95
CA ILE A 286 0.73 -16.24 7.45
C ILE A 286 1.06 -16.37 5.97
N ARG A 287 0.52 -15.47 5.15
CA ARG A 287 0.78 -15.38 3.72
C ARG A 287 1.88 -14.35 3.46
N GLY A 288 3.08 -14.83 3.19
CA GLY A 288 4.28 -14.02 2.99
C GLY A 288 4.52 -13.60 1.54
N LYS A 289 5.61 -12.87 1.33
CA LYS A 289 6.08 -12.47 -0.01
C LYS A 289 6.38 -13.72 -0.87
N GLY A 290 5.95 -13.70 -2.13
CA GLY A 290 6.19 -14.80 -3.08
C GLY A 290 5.22 -15.99 -2.89
N LYS A 291 3.98 -15.73 -2.45
CA LYS A 291 2.91 -16.74 -2.23
C LYS A 291 3.26 -17.81 -1.18
N ARG A 292 4.28 -17.57 -0.35
CA ARG A 292 4.65 -18.51 0.71
C ARG A 292 3.60 -18.47 1.82
N VAL A 293 3.14 -19.64 2.22
CA VAL A 293 2.20 -19.84 3.33
C VAL A 293 2.96 -20.55 4.45
N VAL A 294 2.87 -20.05 5.67
CA VAL A 294 3.51 -20.63 6.85
C VAL A 294 2.51 -20.60 8.00
N GLN A 295 2.38 -21.72 8.71
CA GLN A 295 1.63 -21.79 9.95
C GLN A 295 2.54 -21.53 11.16
N MET A 296 2.01 -20.85 12.15
CA MET A 296 2.71 -20.53 13.40
C MET A 296 1.76 -20.78 14.59
N PRO A 297 2.29 -21.12 15.76
CA PRO A 297 1.48 -21.09 16.99
C PRO A 297 0.93 -19.69 17.22
N LEU A 298 -0.33 -19.62 17.65
CA LEU A 298 -1.00 -18.38 18.05
C LEU A 298 -0.90 -18.26 19.58
N PRO A 299 -0.04 -17.37 20.12
CA PRO A 299 0.05 -17.18 21.56
C PRO A 299 -1.30 -16.75 22.14
N VAL A 300 -1.63 -17.24 23.33
CA VAL A 300 -2.92 -16.99 24.01
C VAL A 300 -3.21 -15.49 24.12
N GLU A 301 -2.22 -14.68 24.50
CA GLU A 301 -2.35 -13.21 24.59
C GLU A 301 -2.79 -12.60 23.26
N VAL A 302 -2.20 -13.03 22.15
CA VAL A 302 -2.53 -12.54 20.80
C VAL A 302 -3.90 -13.02 20.36
N GLY A 303 -4.20 -14.30 20.58
CA GLY A 303 -5.50 -14.90 20.27
C GLY A 303 -6.65 -14.21 21.01
N THR A 304 -6.48 -13.99 22.32
CA THR A 304 -7.46 -13.26 23.14
C THR A 304 -7.71 -11.85 22.62
N ALA A 305 -6.65 -11.09 22.32
CA ALA A 305 -6.79 -9.72 21.80
C ALA A 305 -7.50 -9.68 20.43
N ILE A 306 -7.24 -10.65 19.57
CA ILE A 306 -7.95 -10.77 18.28
C ILE A 306 -9.43 -11.14 18.54
N ALA A 307 -9.72 -12.10 19.41
CA ALA A 307 -11.07 -12.52 19.73
C ALA A 307 -11.91 -11.37 20.34
N ASP A 308 -11.33 -10.58 21.24
CA ASP A 308 -11.97 -9.40 21.82
C ASP A 308 -12.30 -8.36 20.76
N TYR A 309 -11.37 -8.12 19.85
CA TYR A 309 -11.65 -7.22 18.72
C TYR A 309 -12.76 -7.77 17.83
N LEU A 310 -12.73 -9.04 17.47
CA LEU A 310 -13.72 -9.65 16.57
C LEU A 310 -15.13 -9.64 17.18
N ARG A 311 -15.26 -9.95 18.47
CA ARG A 311 -16.55 -10.05 19.17
C ARG A 311 -17.15 -8.69 19.51
N GLN A 312 -16.32 -7.70 19.89
CA GLN A 312 -16.80 -6.48 20.55
C GLN A 312 -16.58 -5.21 19.73
N ALA A 313 -15.73 -5.25 18.72
CA ALA A 313 -15.24 -4.01 18.10
C ALA A 313 -15.12 -4.03 16.58
N ARG A 314 -15.13 -5.21 15.95
CA ARG A 314 -15.08 -5.33 14.52
C ARG A 314 -16.41 -4.87 13.92
N PRO A 315 -16.41 -3.92 12.96
CA PRO A 315 -17.64 -3.53 12.29
C PRO A 315 -18.27 -4.72 11.56
N ASP A 316 -19.59 -4.77 11.55
CA ASP A 316 -20.31 -5.71 10.70
C ASP A 316 -20.13 -5.35 9.23
N CYS A 317 -19.62 -6.30 8.45
CA CYS A 317 -19.32 -6.11 7.03
C CYS A 317 -19.07 -7.46 6.35
N SER A 318 -19.24 -7.51 5.03
CA SER A 318 -19.01 -8.71 4.20
C SER A 318 -17.52 -9.08 4.02
N SER A 319 -16.60 -8.23 4.44
CA SER A 319 -15.16 -8.45 4.27
C SER A 319 -14.66 -9.62 5.13
N ARG A 320 -13.89 -10.53 4.51
CA ARG A 320 -13.21 -11.62 5.23
C ARG A 320 -11.88 -11.23 5.87
N SER A 321 -11.45 -9.94 5.78
CA SER A 321 -10.24 -9.46 6.48
C SER A 321 -10.47 -9.45 7.98
N VAL A 322 -9.45 -9.83 8.78
CA VAL A 322 -9.53 -9.75 10.23
C VAL A 322 -9.68 -8.29 10.65
N PHE A 323 -8.78 -7.42 10.21
CA PHE A 323 -8.77 -6.02 10.61
C PHE A 323 -9.42 -5.12 9.57
N ILE A 324 -10.45 -4.39 10.01
CA ILE A 324 -11.27 -3.52 9.17
C ILE A 324 -10.94 -2.05 9.46
N ARG A 325 -11.05 -1.22 8.42
CA ARG A 325 -10.96 0.25 8.52
C ARG A 325 -12.15 0.78 9.32
N ARG A 326 -11.90 1.85 10.10
CA ARG A 326 -12.98 2.53 10.87
C ARG A 326 -13.85 3.46 10.03
N LYS A 327 -13.32 3.93 8.92
CA LYS A 327 -14.04 4.81 7.98
C LYS A 327 -14.34 4.04 6.71
N ALA A 328 -15.54 4.22 6.21
CA ALA A 328 -15.99 3.61 4.96
C ALA A 328 -15.00 3.88 3.79
N PRO A 329 -14.87 2.95 2.86
CA PRO A 329 -15.54 1.65 2.84
C PRO A 329 -15.03 0.72 3.96
N LEU A 330 -15.96 -0.05 4.60
CA LEU A 330 -15.63 -0.97 5.69
C LEU A 330 -14.97 -2.24 5.14
N VAL A 331 -13.75 -2.10 4.70
CA VAL A 331 -12.91 -3.14 4.12
C VAL A 331 -11.58 -3.26 4.88
N GLY A 332 -10.85 -4.34 4.62
CA GLY A 332 -9.49 -4.52 5.16
C GLY A 332 -8.53 -3.40 4.76
N PHE A 333 -7.36 -3.40 5.38
CA PHE A 333 -6.29 -2.48 5.01
C PHE A 333 -5.71 -2.87 3.64
N ALA A 334 -5.60 -1.91 2.73
CA ALA A 334 -5.11 -2.17 1.38
C ALA A 334 -3.62 -2.59 1.33
N ASN A 335 -2.82 -2.12 2.29
CA ASN A 335 -1.37 -2.36 2.30
C ASN A 335 -0.73 -2.07 3.67
N SER A 336 0.59 -2.27 3.75
CA SER A 336 1.38 -2.05 4.97
C SER A 336 1.48 -0.59 5.42
N ILE A 337 1.18 0.39 4.57
CA ILE A 337 1.31 1.83 4.92
C ILE A 337 0.35 2.17 6.05
N ALA A 338 -0.88 1.66 6.00
CA ALA A 338 -1.88 1.89 7.05
C ALA A 338 -1.42 1.32 8.41
N ILE A 339 -0.78 0.14 8.40
CA ILE A 339 -0.21 -0.46 9.61
C ILE A 339 0.99 0.36 10.11
N CYS A 340 1.88 0.84 9.23
CA CYS A 340 2.97 1.73 9.62
C CYS A 340 2.46 3.02 10.25
N SER A 341 1.47 3.68 9.64
CA SER A 341 0.84 4.89 10.21
C SER A 341 0.11 4.64 11.54
N LEU A 342 -0.37 3.42 11.77
CA LEU A 342 -0.94 3.03 13.06
C LEU A 342 0.16 2.95 14.12
N VAL A 343 1.28 2.29 13.79
CA VAL A 343 2.46 2.18 14.66
C VAL A 343 3.00 3.57 15.01
N ASP A 344 3.14 4.46 14.02
CA ASP A 344 3.65 5.82 14.22
C ASP A 344 2.80 6.58 15.26
N ARG A 345 1.48 6.54 15.11
CA ARG A 345 0.56 7.17 16.08
C ARG A 345 0.60 6.51 17.46
N ALA A 346 0.82 5.20 17.53
CA ALA A 346 0.93 4.51 18.81
C ALA A 346 2.22 4.88 19.54
N LEU A 347 3.34 5.03 18.82
CA LEU A 347 4.60 5.54 19.36
C LEU A 347 4.46 6.97 19.90
N GLU A 348 3.83 7.85 19.12
CA GLU A 348 3.54 9.24 19.55
C GLU A 348 2.69 9.28 20.81
N LYS A 349 1.60 8.49 20.83
CA LYS A 349 0.71 8.43 22.00
C LYS A 349 1.40 7.89 23.27
N ALA A 350 2.33 6.95 23.10
CA ALA A 350 3.12 6.39 24.20
C ALA A 350 4.30 7.29 24.64
N GLY A 351 4.56 8.41 23.97
CA GLY A 351 5.71 9.24 24.21
C GLY A 351 7.05 8.51 23.96
N VAL A 352 7.07 7.61 22.96
CA VAL A 352 8.26 6.84 22.58
C VAL A 352 8.89 7.48 21.36
N GLU A 353 10.04 8.10 21.54
CA GLU A 353 10.81 8.66 20.43
C GLU A 353 11.60 7.58 19.71
N SER A 354 11.52 7.55 18.39
CA SER A 354 12.31 6.69 17.55
C SER A 354 12.58 7.34 16.19
N ILE A 355 13.84 7.30 15.76
CA ILE A 355 14.26 7.79 14.43
C ILE A 355 13.63 6.93 13.33
N HIS A 356 13.43 5.62 13.59
CA HIS A 356 12.79 4.70 12.67
C HIS A 356 11.39 4.36 13.16
N ARG A 357 10.42 4.50 12.27
CA ARG A 357 9.01 4.27 12.55
C ARG A 357 8.46 3.12 11.71
N GLY A 358 7.30 2.59 12.11
CA GLY A 358 6.59 1.57 11.37
C GLY A 358 6.80 0.13 11.85
N ALA A 359 6.11 -0.81 11.22
CA ALA A 359 5.99 -2.22 11.66
C ALA A 359 7.33 -2.97 11.78
N HIS A 360 8.34 -2.61 10.98
CA HIS A 360 9.65 -3.26 11.05
C HIS A 360 10.40 -3.01 12.35
N LEU A 361 10.13 -1.91 13.04
CA LEU A 361 10.72 -1.60 14.33
C LEU A 361 10.39 -2.68 15.37
N PHE A 362 9.12 -3.10 15.47
CA PHE A 362 8.67 -4.17 16.36
C PHE A 362 9.34 -5.50 16.04
N ARG A 363 9.47 -5.83 14.77
CA ARG A 363 10.13 -7.04 14.31
C ARG A 363 11.62 -7.06 14.67
N HIS A 364 12.32 -5.94 14.52
CA HIS A 364 13.71 -5.81 14.95
C HIS A 364 13.85 -5.88 16.47
N SER A 365 12.91 -5.31 17.20
CA SER A 365 12.88 -5.37 18.66
C SER A 365 12.72 -6.80 19.16
N LEU A 366 11.77 -7.56 18.59
CA LEU A 366 11.58 -8.97 18.92
C LEU A 366 12.84 -9.79 18.67
N ALA A 367 13.45 -9.65 17.48
CA ALA A 367 14.67 -10.40 17.15
C ALA A 367 15.84 -10.06 18.08
N THR A 368 16.01 -8.78 18.42
CA THR A 368 17.06 -8.32 19.34
C THR A 368 16.79 -8.81 20.76
N GLN A 369 15.54 -8.84 21.19
CA GLN A 369 15.17 -9.37 22.51
C GLN A 369 15.44 -10.88 22.60
N MET A 370 15.04 -11.66 21.58
CA MET A 370 15.34 -13.09 21.51
C MET A 370 16.84 -13.36 21.57
N LEU A 371 17.63 -12.61 20.81
CA LEU A 371 19.08 -12.75 20.82
C LEU A 371 19.67 -12.47 22.20
N LYS A 372 19.22 -11.42 22.89
CA LYS A 372 19.63 -11.10 24.27
C LYS A 372 19.21 -12.18 25.28
N GLN A 373 18.18 -12.95 24.99
CA GLN A 373 17.71 -14.09 25.79
C GLN A 373 18.42 -15.39 25.43
N GLY A 374 19.42 -15.36 24.54
CA GLY A 374 20.24 -16.51 24.17
C GLY A 374 19.73 -17.31 22.98
N ALA A 375 18.68 -16.85 22.27
CA ALA A 375 18.23 -17.53 21.08
C ALA A 375 19.27 -17.43 19.96
N SER A 376 19.47 -18.53 19.24
CA SER A 376 20.34 -18.58 18.08
C SER A 376 19.81 -17.78 16.90
N LEU A 377 20.69 -17.34 15.99
CA LEU A 377 20.28 -16.68 14.75
C LEU A 377 19.37 -17.57 13.88
N CYS A 378 19.52 -18.90 13.98
CA CYS A 378 18.66 -19.84 13.27
C CYS A 378 17.22 -19.78 13.79
N GLU A 379 17.01 -19.92 15.09
CA GLU A 379 15.69 -19.83 15.75
C GLU A 379 15.02 -18.47 15.48
N ILE A 380 15.78 -17.37 15.53
CA ILE A 380 15.30 -16.03 15.16
C ILE A 380 14.89 -15.99 13.69
N GLY A 381 15.69 -16.60 12.81
CA GLY A 381 15.42 -16.71 11.38
C GLY A 381 14.12 -17.46 11.09
N ASP A 382 13.89 -18.58 11.79
CA ASP A 382 12.71 -19.42 11.67
C ASP A 382 11.46 -18.71 12.16
N LEU A 383 11.49 -18.14 13.37
CA LEU A 383 10.35 -17.35 13.89
C LEU A 383 10.00 -16.19 12.96
N LEU A 384 11.02 -15.47 12.48
CA LEU A 384 10.84 -14.36 11.58
C LEU A 384 10.55 -14.77 10.13
N ARG A 385 10.63 -16.05 9.81
CA ARG A 385 10.38 -16.61 8.47
C ARG A 385 11.29 -15.95 7.43
N HIS A 386 12.60 -15.86 7.75
CA HIS A 386 13.59 -15.35 6.81
C HIS A 386 13.89 -16.39 5.74
N ARG A 387 13.97 -15.94 4.48
CA ARG A 387 14.29 -16.82 3.35
C ARG A 387 15.78 -17.13 3.26
N ARG A 388 16.60 -16.20 3.72
CA ARG A 388 18.07 -16.28 3.64
C ARG A 388 18.67 -16.02 5.03
N PRO A 389 19.63 -16.81 5.46
CA PRO A 389 20.34 -16.59 6.72
C PRO A 389 20.94 -15.19 6.83
N ASP A 390 21.45 -14.63 5.71
CA ASP A 390 22.01 -13.27 5.65
C ASP A 390 21.05 -12.20 6.17
N THR A 391 19.71 -12.44 6.02
CA THR A 391 18.71 -11.51 6.53
C THR A 391 18.68 -11.48 8.05
N THR A 392 19.04 -12.57 8.70
CA THR A 392 19.10 -12.69 10.17
C THR A 392 20.46 -12.27 10.70
N ALA A 393 21.53 -12.39 9.92
CA ALA A 393 22.90 -12.01 10.28
C ALA A 393 23.03 -10.53 10.69
N ILE A 394 22.08 -9.66 10.29
CA ILE A 394 22.08 -8.26 10.75
C ILE A 394 21.96 -8.12 12.27
N TYR A 395 21.35 -9.11 12.96
CA TYR A 395 21.17 -9.09 14.41
C TYR A 395 22.45 -9.48 15.17
N ALA A 396 23.39 -10.18 14.55
CA ALA A 396 24.71 -10.45 15.18
C ALA A 396 25.42 -9.18 15.62
N LYS A 397 25.16 -8.04 14.96
CA LYS A 397 25.76 -6.74 15.30
C LYS A 397 25.29 -6.14 16.62
N VAL A 398 24.18 -6.60 17.17
CA VAL A 398 23.68 -6.14 18.47
C VAL A 398 24.05 -7.07 19.61
N ASP A 399 24.69 -8.19 19.30
CA ASP A 399 25.28 -9.13 20.28
C ASP A 399 26.68 -8.68 20.69
N ILE A 400 26.72 -7.60 21.44
CA ILE A 400 27.99 -7.01 21.87
C ILE A 400 28.76 -7.97 22.79
N VAL A 401 28.08 -8.83 23.55
CA VAL A 401 28.72 -9.79 24.47
C VAL A 401 29.49 -10.82 23.66
N SER A 402 28.84 -11.48 22.71
CA SER A 402 29.51 -12.47 21.84
C SER A 402 30.57 -11.81 20.96
N LEU A 403 30.34 -10.59 20.47
CA LEU A 403 31.33 -9.86 19.67
C LEU A 403 32.60 -9.52 20.51
N ARG A 404 32.44 -9.17 21.77
CA ARG A 404 33.59 -8.88 22.66
C ARG A 404 34.43 -10.12 22.94
N SER A 405 33.82 -11.31 23.02
CA SER A 405 34.56 -12.55 23.29
C SER A 405 35.49 -12.97 22.15
N ILE A 406 35.20 -12.53 20.92
CA ILE A 406 35.99 -12.81 19.71
C ILE A 406 36.80 -11.59 19.23
N ALA A 407 36.68 -10.46 19.90
CA ALA A 407 37.43 -9.26 19.55
C ALA A 407 38.90 -9.43 19.89
N LEU A 408 39.76 -9.12 18.94
CA LEU A 408 41.22 -9.05 19.21
C LEU A 408 41.51 -7.85 20.14
N PRO A 409 42.52 -7.94 20.99
CA PRO A 409 42.97 -6.80 21.79
C PRO A 409 43.33 -5.64 20.87
N TRP A 410 43.00 -4.43 21.33
CA TRP A 410 43.33 -3.21 20.58
C TRP A 410 44.86 -3.09 20.44
N PRO A 411 45.42 -2.86 19.22
CA PRO A 411 46.84 -2.64 19.06
C PRO A 411 47.29 -1.42 19.90
N GLY A 412 48.12 -1.64 20.90
CA GLY A 412 48.60 -0.58 21.81
C GLY A 412 47.82 -0.42 23.11
N GLY A 413 46.85 -1.26 23.42
CA GLY A 413 46.21 -1.35 24.73
C GLY A 413 47.12 -2.19 25.66
N ASP A 414 47.50 -1.67 26.84
CA ASP A 414 48.22 -2.43 27.87
C ASP A 414 47.46 -3.69 28.26
N ARG A 415 48.19 -4.77 28.45
CA ARG A 415 47.67 -6.09 28.89
C ARG A 415 47.17 -6.05 30.31
#